data_8ed0fbd67c607c4ce1d3b14da1d7254d
#
_entry.id   8ed0fbd67c607c4ce1d3b14da1d7254d
#
_cell.length_a   1.000
_cell.length_b   1.000
_cell.length_c   1.000
_cell.angle_alpha   90.00
_cell.angle_beta   90.00
_cell.angle_gamma   90.00
#
_symmetry.space_group_name_H-M   'P 1'
#
loop_
_entity.id
_entity.type
_entity.pdbx_description
1 polymer ?
#
loop_
_entity_poly.entity_id
_entity_poly.type
_entity_poly.pdbx_seq_one_letter_code
_entity_poly.pdbx_strand_id
1 'polypeptide(L)'
;IFSIGILVDDAIVVVENIHRWHLLEPDKPLWQLIPRAVDEVGGPTILATFTVIAALLPMAFVSGLMGPYMSPIPINSSMGMFISLAVAFVVTPWLAGKLMKGQAHGAVGHGPDKLTARLEGLFRRVMTPLLDPHTGGRARAKLWFGVVLAIGLSVSLAAVQLVVLKMLPFDNKSEFQVVLDMP
;
A
#
# COMPACT_ATOMS: atom_id res chain seq x y z
N ILE A 1 -2.51 -1.49 13.49
CA ILE A 1 -1.30 -1.07 12.74
C ILE A 1 -1.37 -1.57 11.30
N PHE A 2 -1.69 -2.85 11.05
CA PHE A 2 -1.79 -3.41 9.70
C PHE A 2 -2.79 -2.68 8.80
N SER A 3 -3.96 -2.31 9.33
CA SER A 3 -5.01 -1.62 8.57
C SER A 3 -4.65 -0.18 8.17
N ILE A 4 -3.81 0.50 8.93
CA ILE A 4 -3.49 1.93 8.69
C ILE A 4 -2.72 2.10 7.37
N GLY A 5 -1.80 1.19 7.05
CA GLY A 5 -1.04 1.26 5.81
C GLY A 5 -1.90 1.14 4.55
N ILE A 6 -2.94 0.32 4.60
CA ILE A 6 -3.86 0.10 3.48
C ILE A 6 -4.85 1.27 3.31
N LEU A 7 -5.19 1.93 4.44
CA LEU A 7 -6.16 3.04 4.46
C LEU A 7 -5.69 4.31 3.74
N VAL A 8 -4.38 4.51 3.64
CA VAL A 8 -3.82 5.77 3.10
C VAL A 8 -3.70 5.72 1.57
N ASP A 9 -3.58 4.54 0.99
CA ASP A 9 -3.28 4.37 -0.44
C ASP A 9 -4.36 4.94 -1.35
N ASP A 10 -5.63 4.72 -1.06
CA ASP A 10 -6.74 5.20 -1.89
C ASP A 10 -6.77 6.72 -2.01
N ALA A 11 -6.53 7.43 -0.90
CA ALA A 11 -6.54 8.88 -0.88
C ALA A 11 -5.34 9.47 -1.63
N ILE A 12 -4.17 8.83 -1.55
CA ILE A 12 -2.96 9.27 -2.25
C ILE A 12 -3.15 9.19 -3.76
N VAL A 13 -3.68 8.07 -4.26
CA VAL A 13 -3.94 7.88 -5.70
C VAL A 13 -4.86 8.96 -6.25
N VAL A 14 -5.93 9.30 -5.52
CA VAL A 14 -6.88 10.35 -5.93
C VAL A 14 -6.22 11.72 -5.94
N VAL A 15 -5.47 12.09 -4.90
CA VAL A 15 -4.78 13.39 -4.82
C VAL A 15 -3.74 13.52 -5.92
N GLU A 16 -2.94 12.48 -6.15
CA GLU A 16 -1.89 12.50 -7.16
C GLU A 16 -2.48 12.64 -8.56
N ASN A 17 -3.59 11.94 -8.85
CA ASN A 17 -4.25 12.08 -10.15
C ASN A 17 -4.86 13.47 -10.34
N ILE A 18 -5.45 14.07 -9.29
CA ILE A 18 -5.94 15.47 -9.35
C ILE A 18 -4.77 16.42 -9.63
N HIS A 19 -3.64 16.24 -8.96
CA HIS A 19 -2.45 17.05 -9.17
C HIS A 19 -1.90 16.87 -10.60
N ARG A 20 -1.85 15.65 -11.10
CA ARG A 20 -1.44 15.34 -12.48
C ARG A 20 -2.32 16.05 -13.51
N TRP A 21 -3.64 16.00 -13.36
CA TRP A 21 -4.55 16.68 -14.26
C TRP A 21 -4.40 18.21 -14.21
N HIS A 22 -4.14 18.76 -13.03
CA HIS A 22 -3.87 20.19 -12.87
C HIS A 22 -2.59 20.63 -13.60
N LEU A 23 -1.55 19.79 -13.62
CA LEU A 23 -0.33 20.05 -14.38
C LEU A 23 -0.50 19.91 -15.89
N LEU A 24 -1.35 19.00 -16.35
CA LEU A 24 -1.63 18.77 -17.78
C LEU A 24 -2.50 19.88 -18.37
N GLU A 25 -3.43 20.42 -17.63
CA GLU A 25 -4.37 21.45 -18.10
C GLU A 25 -4.45 22.62 -17.09
N PRO A 26 -3.40 23.44 -16.98
CA PRO A 26 -3.31 24.51 -15.98
C PRO A 26 -4.34 25.62 -16.20
N ASP A 27 -4.83 25.79 -17.43
CA ASP A 27 -5.79 26.83 -17.81
C ASP A 27 -7.23 26.49 -17.39
N LYS A 28 -7.50 25.22 -17.06
CA LYS A 28 -8.86 24.82 -16.68
C LYS A 28 -9.07 24.94 -15.18
N PRO A 29 -10.27 25.39 -14.75
CA PRO A 29 -10.58 25.50 -13.35
C PRO A 29 -10.64 24.10 -12.68
N LEU A 30 -10.09 23.98 -11.48
CA LEU A 30 -9.99 22.74 -10.72
C LEU A 30 -11.31 21.97 -10.57
N TRP A 31 -12.44 22.68 -10.46
CA TRP A 31 -13.75 22.05 -10.31
C TRP A 31 -14.19 21.24 -11.54
N GLN A 32 -13.62 21.51 -12.73
CA GLN A 32 -13.85 20.70 -13.95
C GLN A 32 -12.85 19.53 -14.06
N LEU A 33 -11.66 19.67 -13.49
CA LEU A 33 -10.62 18.66 -13.53
C LEU A 33 -10.83 17.56 -12.49
N ILE A 34 -11.27 17.94 -11.30
CA ILE A 34 -11.48 17.00 -10.18
C ILE A 34 -12.40 15.83 -10.56
N PRO A 35 -13.61 16.03 -11.13
CA PRO A 35 -14.47 14.91 -11.50
C PRO A 35 -13.80 13.95 -12.49
N ARG A 36 -13.09 14.48 -13.48
CA ARG A 36 -12.37 13.66 -14.48
C ARG A 36 -11.25 12.86 -13.85
N ALA A 37 -10.46 13.50 -12.98
CA ALA A 37 -9.38 12.85 -12.28
C ALA A 37 -9.87 11.73 -11.36
N VAL A 38 -10.98 11.95 -10.67
CA VAL A 38 -11.60 10.95 -9.80
C VAL A 38 -12.21 9.80 -10.60
N ASP A 39 -12.88 10.10 -11.72
CA ASP A 39 -13.49 9.08 -12.57
C ASP A 39 -12.45 8.14 -13.18
N GLU A 40 -11.29 8.66 -13.60
CA GLU A 40 -10.20 7.88 -14.18
C GLU A 40 -9.66 6.81 -13.21
N VAL A 41 -9.48 7.14 -11.93
CA VAL A 41 -8.92 6.23 -10.93
C VAL A 41 -9.99 5.51 -10.11
N GLY A 42 -11.23 5.95 -10.17
CA GLY A 42 -12.32 5.46 -9.33
C GLY A 42 -12.62 3.98 -9.55
N GLY A 43 -12.80 3.56 -10.79
CA GLY A 43 -13.07 2.16 -11.13
C GLY A 43 -11.99 1.20 -10.65
N PRO A 44 -10.71 1.39 -11.04
CA PRO A 44 -9.61 0.56 -10.58
C PRO A 44 -9.46 0.52 -9.06
N THR A 45 -9.60 1.66 -8.37
CA THR A 45 -9.45 1.73 -6.92
C THR A 45 -10.57 0.98 -6.18
N ILE A 46 -11.83 1.16 -6.62
CA ILE A 46 -12.97 0.42 -6.07
C ILE A 46 -12.77 -1.09 -6.24
N LEU A 47 -12.37 -1.52 -7.45
CA LEU A 47 -12.14 -2.93 -7.74
C LEU A 47 -11.01 -3.50 -6.89
N ALA A 48 -9.91 -2.78 -6.74
CA ALA A 48 -8.80 -3.17 -5.89
C ALA A 48 -9.23 -3.35 -4.42
N THR A 49 -9.96 -2.39 -3.86
CA THR A 49 -10.48 -2.44 -2.50
C THR A 49 -11.39 -3.67 -2.28
N PHE A 50 -12.33 -3.93 -3.19
CA PHE A 50 -13.18 -5.12 -3.12
C PHE A 50 -12.39 -6.42 -3.23
N THR A 51 -11.36 -6.45 -4.06
CA THR A 51 -10.48 -7.63 -4.21
C THR A 51 -9.75 -7.96 -2.90
N VAL A 52 -9.23 -6.94 -2.23
CA VAL A 52 -8.55 -7.13 -0.94
C VAL A 52 -9.54 -7.57 0.15
N ILE A 53 -10.73 -6.99 0.20
CA ILE A 53 -11.79 -7.42 1.13
C ILE A 53 -12.14 -8.88 0.87
N ALA A 54 -12.34 -9.28 -0.39
CA ALA A 54 -12.64 -10.66 -0.76
C ALA A 54 -11.51 -11.63 -0.37
N ALA A 55 -10.25 -11.21 -0.49
CA ALA A 55 -9.10 -12.02 -0.08
C ALA A 55 -9.00 -12.20 1.44
N LEU A 56 -9.49 -11.24 2.22
CA LEU A 56 -9.51 -11.33 3.69
C LEU A 56 -10.73 -12.10 4.24
N LEU A 57 -11.81 -12.20 3.47
CA LEU A 57 -13.05 -12.84 3.90
C LEU A 57 -12.88 -14.29 4.43
N PRO A 58 -12.06 -15.17 3.81
CA PRO A 58 -11.86 -16.53 4.32
C PRO A 58 -11.36 -16.57 5.77
N MET A 59 -10.59 -15.59 6.21
CA MET A 59 -10.10 -15.51 7.60
C MET A 59 -11.23 -15.22 8.60
N ALA A 60 -12.34 -14.61 8.18
CA ALA A 60 -13.50 -14.36 9.03
C ALA A 60 -14.27 -15.62 9.37
N PHE A 61 -14.14 -16.67 8.56
CA PHE A 61 -14.85 -17.96 8.73
C PHE A 61 -14.02 -19.00 9.50
N VAL A 62 -12.84 -18.64 9.99
CA VAL A 62 -12.03 -19.57 10.80
C VAL A 62 -12.76 -19.88 12.10
N SER A 63 -13.07 -21.17 12.30
CA SER A 63 -13.76 -21.70 13.49
C SER A 63 -12.75 -22.33 14.47
N GLY A 64 -13.21 -22.59 15.70
CA GLY A 64 -12.42 -23.20 16.76
C GLY A 64 -11.73 -22.16 17.67
N LEU A 65 -10.75 -22.59 18.43
CA LEU A 65 -10.05 -21.76 19.43
C LEU A 65 -9.37 -20.52 18.85
N MET A 66 -9.00 -20.56 17.56
CA MET A 66 -8.36 -19.46 16.85
C MET A 66 -9.36 -18.44 16.27
N GLY A 67 -10.63 -18.81 16.12
CA GLY A 67 -11.68 -17.97 15.54
C GLY A 67 -11.77 -16.58 16.18
N PRO A 68 -11.95 -16.47 17.50
CA PRO A 68 -12.07 -15.19 18.19
C PRO A 68 -10.86 -14.27 18.03
N TYR A 69 -9.67 -14.82 17.78
CA TYR A 69 -8.44 -14.04 17.58
C TYR A 69 -8.22 -13.62 16.12
N MET A 70 -8.70 -14.43 15.18
CA MET A 70 -8.48 -14.20 13.74
C MET A 70 -9.59 -13.39 13.08
N SER A 71 -10.85 -13.55 13.48
CA SER A 71 -12.00 -12.88 12.87
C SER A 71 -12.01 -11.34 13.01
N PRO A 72 -11.48 -10.70 14.08
CA PRO A 72 -11.44 -9.25 14.17
C PRO A 72 -10.54 -8.59 13.11
N ILE A 73 -9.54 -9.31 12.59
CA ILE A 73 -8.61 -8.77 11.59
C ILE A 73 -9.33 -8.45 10.28
N PRO A 74 -9.99 -9.39 9.61
CA PRO A 74 -10.70 -9.11 8.35
C PRO A 74 -11.88 -8.16 8.53
N ILE A 75 -12.58 -8.22 9.66
CA ILE A 75 -13.72 -7.34 9.93
C ILE A 75 -13.26 -5.89 10.04
N ASN A 76 -12.29 -5.62 10.92
CA ASN A 76 -11.78 -4.26 11.12
C ASN A 76 -11.07 -3.72 9.86
N SER A 77 -10.33 -4.58 9.14
CA SER A 77 -9.68 -4.16 7.90
C SER A 77 -10.69 -3.82 6.82
N SER A 78 -11.73 -4.63 6.64
CA SER A 78 -12.77 -4.36 5.65
C SER A 78 -13.56 -3.10 5.96
N MET A 79 -13.97 -2.88 7.22
CA MET A 79 -14.60 -1.63 7.62
C MET A 79 -13.70 -0.42 7.41
N GLY A 80 -12.42 -0.54 7.78
CA GLY A 80 -11.44 0.50 7.54
C GLY A 80 -11.32 0.86 6.06
N MET A 81 -11.25 -0.15 5.18
CA MET A 81 -11.18 0.05 3.73
C MET A 81 -12.42 0.75 3.16
N PHE A 82 -13.63 0.39 3.60
CA PHE A 82 -14.84 1.11 3.19
C PHE A 82 -14.82 2.57 3.60
N ILE A 83 -14.38 2.86 4.83
CA ILE A 83 -14.25 4.24 5.32
C ILE A 83 -13.18 4.98 4.51
N SER A 84 -12.04 4.34 4.23
CA SER A 84 -10.98 4.93 3.40
C SER A 84 -11.47 5.29 2.02
N LEU A 85 -12.17 4.37 1.37
CA LEU A 85 -12.77 4.58 0.06
C LEU A 85 -13.74 5.78 0.07
N ALA A 86 -14.60 5.87 1.08
CA ALA A 86 -15.51 7.01 1.24
C ALA A 86 -14.75 8.33 1.44
N VAL A 87 -13.71 8.34 2.26
CA VAL A 87 -12.84 9.51 2.46
C VAL A 87 -12.13 9.88 1.17
N ALA A 88 -11.58 8.91 0.44
CA ALA A 88 -10.85 9.14 -0.81
C ALA A 88 -11.73 9.77 -1.90
N PHE A 89 -13.00 9.37 -2.01
CA PHE A 89 -13.89 9.88 -3.06
C PHE A 89 -14.73 11.08 -2.66
N VAL A 90 -14.98 11.32 -1.37
CA VAL A 90 -15.80 12.44 -0.90
C VAL A 90 -14.96 13.55 -0.30
N VAL A 91 -14.16 13.21 0.71
CA VAL A 91 -13.40 14.23 1.47
C VAL A 91 -12.18 14.72 0.69
N THR A 92 -11.46 13.81 0.08
CA THR A 92 -10.20 14.15 -0.63
C THR A 92 -10.41 15.08 -1.82
N PRO A 93 -11.37 14.88 -2.74
CA PRO A 93 -11.62 15.79 -3.85
C PRO A 93 -12.12 17.15 -3.38
N TRP A 94 -12.96 17.19 -2.34
CA TRP A 94 -13.45 18.44 -1.75
C TRP A 94 -12.29 19.23 -1.12
N LEU A 95 -11.42 18.54 -0.36
CA LEU A 95 -10.27 19.16 0.29
C LEU A 95 -9.25 19.65 -0.75
N ALA A 96 -8.97 18.84 -1.78
CA ALA A 96 -8.10 19.23 -2.89
C ALA A 96 -8.64 20.50 -3.58
N GLY A 97 -9.93 20.56 -3.88
CA GLY A 97 -10.57 21.75 -4.47
C GLY A 97 -10.49 22.99 -3.59
N LYS A 98 -10.45 22.82 -2.27
CA LYS A 98 -10.35 23.96 -1.32
C LYS A 98 -8.91 24.42 -1.10
N LEU A 99 -7.97 23.48 -0.93
CA LEU A 99 -6.56 23.78 -0.66
C LEU A 99 -5.82 24.25 -1.91
N MET A 100 -6.09 23.67 -3.07
CA MET A 100 -5.40 24.01 -4.31
C MET A 100 -5.91 25.32 -4.94
N LYS A 101 -7.10 25.81 -4.57
CA LYS A 101 -7.59 27.13 -5.00
C LYS A 101 -6.66 28.29 -4.64
N GLY A 102 -5.89 28.16 -3.57
CA GLY A 102 -4.88 29.17 -3.15
C GLY A 102 -3.57 29.12 -3.92
N GLN A 103 -3.29 28.05 -4.64
CA GLN A 103 -2.02 27.85 -5.34
C GLN A 103 -2.09 28.18 -6.85
N ALA A 104 -3.26 28.55 -7.35
CA ALA A 104 -3.50 28.83 -8.77
C ALA A 104 -2.73 30.05 -9.35
N HIS A 105 -2.03 30.83 -8.51
CA HIS A 105 -1.31 32.03 -8.96
C HIS A 105 0.13 32.17 -8.47
N GLY A 106 0.74 31.15 -7.90
CA GLY A 106 2.08 31.43 -7.36
C GLY A 106 2.89 30.32 -6.77
N ALA A 107 2.89 29.14 -7.26
CA ALA A 107 3.95 28.21 -6.90
C ALA A 107 3.98 26.93 -7.74
N VAL A 108 4.17 27.04 -9.02
CA VAL A 108 4.88 25.99 -9.77
C VAL A 108 6.37 26.30 -9.63
N GLY A 109 6.82 26.44 -8.40
CA GLY A 109 8.19 26.72 -8.02
C GLY A 109 8.79 25.66 -7.14
N HIS A 110 8.28 24.44 -7.17
CA HIS A 110 9.09 23.29 -6.76
C HIS A 110 9.93 22.88 -7.97
N GLY A 111 11.02 23.61 -8.18
CA GLY A 111 12.16 22.98 -8.83
C GLY A 111 12.41 21.65 -8.11
N PRO A 112 12.85 20.58 -8.81
CA PRO A 112 12.95 19.27 -8.22
C PRO A 112 13.71 19.40 -6.91
N ASP A 113 13.04 19.09 -5.80
CA ASP A 113 13.67 19.03 -4.49
C ASP A 113 14.96 18.25 -4.68
N LYS A 114 16.06 18.71 -4.09
CA LYS A 114 17.37 18.04 -4.22
C LYS A 114 17.29 16.54 -3.96
N LEU A 115 16.32 16.14 -3.15
CA LEU A 115 15.99 14.74 -2.88
C LEU A 115 15.32 14.08 -4.10
N THR A 116 14.31 14.72 -4.68
CA THR A 116 13.58 14.22 -5.85
C THR A 116 14.51 14.11 -7.06
N ALA A 117 15.36 15.10 -7.30
CA ALA A 117 16.37 15.05 -8.37
C ALA A 117 17.39 13.91 -8.17
N ARG A 118 17.80 13.65 -6.92
CA ARG A 118 18.68 12.52 -6.60
C ARG A 118 17.99 11.16 -6.80
N LEU A 119 16.74 11.05 -6.35
CA LEU A 119 15.94 9.85 -6.53
C LEU A 119 15.65 9.60 -8.02
N GLU A 120 15.31 10.64 -8.77
CA GLU A 120 15.12 10.53 -10.23
C GLU A 120 16.41 10.11 -10.93
N GLY A 121 17.55 10.70 -10.54
CA GLY A 121 18.85 10.31 -11.06
C GLY A 121 19.21 8.87 -10.76
N LEU A 122 18.94 8.39 -9.52
CA LEU A 122 19.13 7.00 -9.12
C LEU A 122 18.20 6.07 -9.90
N PHE A 123 16.93 6.44 -10.00
CA PHE A 123 15.93 5.66 -10.73
C PHE A 123 16.28 5.54 -12.22
N ARG A 124 16.64 6.63 -12.86
CA ARG A 124 17.13 6.63 -14.25
C ARG A 124 18.36 5.73 -14.40
N ARG A 125 19.33 5.84 -13.50
CA ARG A 125 20.57 5.04 -13.55
C ARG A 125 20.29 3.53 -13.44
N VAL A 126 19.30 3.14 -12.67
CA VAL A 126 18.89 1.73 -12.51
C VAL A 126 17.99 1.27 -13.65
N MET A 127 17.03 2.10 -14.08
CA MET A 127 16.02 1.71 -15.06
C MET A 127 16.54 1.77 -16.50
N THR A 128 17.37 2.76 -16.86
CA THR A 128 17.86 2.90 -18.24
C THR A 128 18.54 1.63 -18.77
N PRO A 129 19.48 1.00 -18.04
CA PRO A 129 20.11 -0.23 -18.53
C PRO A 129 19.17 -1.45 -18.52
N LEU A 130 18.08 -1.42 -17.74
CA LEU A 130 17.08 -2.50 -17.70
C LEU A 130 16.10 -2.45 -18.87
N LEU A 131 15.81 -1.23 -19.36
CA LEU A 131 14.85 -0.97 -20.46
C LEU A 131 15.52 -1.06 -21.84
N ASP A 132 16.84 -1.00 -21.92
CA ASP A 132 17.56 -1.08 -23.18
C ASP A 132 17.37 -2.47 -23.84
N PRO A 133 16.83 -2.54 -25.06
CA PRO A 133 16.58 -3.81 -25.75
C PRO A 133 17.87 -4.56 -26.11
N HIS A 134 19.00 -3.87 -26.29
CA HIS A 134 20.25 -4.47 -26.75
C HIS A 134 21.18 -4.91 -25.63
N THR A 135 21.28 -4.15 -24.53
CA THR A 135 22.16 -4.43 -23.39
C THR A 135 21.43 -4.89 -22.14
N GLY A 136 20.10 -4.78 -22.12
CA GLY A 136 19.26 -5.06 -20.95
C GLY A 136 19.24 -6.51 -20.48
N GLY A 137 19.62 -7.48 -21.32
CA GLY A 137 19.61 -8.90 -20.93
C GLY A 137 20.51 -9.22 -19.74
N ARG A 138 21.73 -8.68 -19.74
CA ARG A 138 22.69 -8.86 -18.63
C ARG A 138 22.28 -8.10 -17.38
N ALA A 139 21.67 -6.92 -17.53
CA ALA A 139 21.18 -6.12 -16.40
C ALA A 139 19.98 -6.79 -15.74
N ARG A 140 19.05 -7.32 -16.53
CA ARG A 140 17.91 -8.12 -16.04
C ARG A 140 18.35 -9.39 -15.34
N ALA A 141 19.33 -10.12 -15.92
CA ALA A 141 19.90 -11.33 -15.29
C ALA A 141 20.55 -11.01 -13.95
N LYS A 142 21.32 -9.91 -13.83
CA LYS A 142 21.89 -9.46 -12.55
C LYS A 142 20.82 -9.11 -11.52
N LEU A 143 19.75 -8.44 -11.95
CA LEU A 143 18.62 -8.11 -11.07
C LEU A 143 17.93 -9.38 -10.57
N TRP A 144 17.61 -10.32 -11.47
CA TRP A 144 17.02 -11.60 -11.10
C TRP A 144 17.92 -12.39 -10.14
N PHE A 145 19.20 -12.44 -10.43
CA PHE A 145 20.18 -13.07 -9.54
C PHE A 145 20.21 -12.41 -8.16
N GLY A 146 20.16 -11.06 -8.11
CA GLY A 146 20.08 -10.31 -6.85
C GLY A 146 18.81 -10.61 -6.05
N VAL A 147 17.66 -10.70 -6.71
CA VAL A 147 16.38 -11.06 -6.07
C VAL A 147 16.42 -12.50 -5.54
N VAL A 148 16.87 -13.45 -6.35
CA VAL A 148 16.99 -14.85 -5.92
C VAL A 148 17.97 -15.00 -4.76
N LEU A 149 19.09 -14.28 -4.81
CA LEU A 149 20.07 -14.27 -3.73
C LEU A 149 19.51 -13.66 -2.45
N ALA A 150 18.74 -12.56 -2.55
CA ALA A 150 18.08 -11.95 -1.40
C ALA A 150 17.02 -12.88 -0.77
N ILE A 151 16.23 -13.56 -1.59
CA ILE A 151 15.27 -14.59 -1.12
C ILE A 151 16.02 -15.75 -0.46
N GLY A 152 17.08 -16.26 -1.10
CA GLY A 152 17.89 -17.33 -0.56
C GLY A 152 18.53 -16.97 0.78
N LEU A 153 19.03 -15.73 0.91
CA LEU A 153 19.57 -15.22 2.17
C LEU A 153 18.48 -15.13 3.25
N SER A 154 17.30 -14.63 2.90
CA SER A 154 16.17 -14.53 3.83
C SER A 154 15.73 -15.90 4.33
N VAL A 155 15.63 -16.89 3.44
CA VAL A 155 15.28 -18.27 3.81
C VAL A 155 16.39 -18.92 4.64
N SER A 156 17.66 -18.65 4.32
CA SER A 156 18.79 -19.20 5.09
C SER A 156 18.84 -18.66 6.51
N LEU A 157 18.46 -17.38 6.75
CA LEU A 157 18.33 -16.83 8.11
C LEU A 157 17.27 -17.58 8.93
N ALA A 158 16.18 -17.99 8.31
CA ALA A 158 15.15 -18.80 8.98
C ALA A 158 15.65 -20.23 9.24
N ALA A 159 16.39 -20.82 8.30
CA ALA A 159 16.97 -22.16 8.43
C ALA A 159 18.05 -22.24 9.53
N VAL A 160 18.86 -21.19 9.69
CA VAL A 160 19.88 -21.07 10.76
C VAL A 160 19.25 -20.70 12.12
N GLN A 161 17.92 -20.63 12.21
CA GLN A 161 17.18 -20.29 13.44
C GLN A 161 17.50 -18.91 14.05
N LEU A 162 18.13 -18.02 13.29
CA LEU A 162 18.31 -16.61 13.70
C LEU A 162 16.98 -15.85 13.75
N VAL A 163 16.00 -16.31 12.96
CA VAL A 163 14.62 -15.83 13.01
C VAL A 163 13.73 -16.98 13.48
N VAL A 164 13.22 -16.89 14.68
CA VAL A 164 12.32 -17.89 15.24
C VAL A 164 10.92 -17.64 14.71
N LEU A 165 10.45 -18.50 13.81
CA LEU A 165 9.06 -18.51 13.34
C LEU A 165 8.17 -19.09 14.44
N LYS A 166 7.66 -18.23 15.34
CA LYS A 166 6.63 -18.59 16.30
C LYS A 166 5.27 -18.19 15.75
N MET A 167 4.40 -19.15 15.51
CA MET A 167 3.02 -18.90 15.05
C MET A 167 2.16 -18.18 16.09
N LEU A 168 2.49 -18.32 17.38
CA LEU A 168 1.77 -17.70 18.47
C LEU A 168 2.78 -17.13 19.46
N PRO A 169 2.58 -15.88 19.92
CA PRO A 169 3.26 -15.45 21.12
C PRO A 169 2.78 -16.36 22.26
N PHE A 170 3.70 -17.11 22.89
CA PHE A 170 3.41 -17.74 24.16
C PHE A 170 3.15 -16.60 25.15
N ASP A 171 1.88 -16.37 25.42
CA ASP A 171 1.49 -15.57 26.55
C ASP A 171 1.92 -16.36 27.78
N ASN A 172 2.75 -15.78 28.60
CA ASN A 172 3.09 -16.33 29.91
C ASN A 172 1.81 -16.20 30.77
N LYS A 173 0.83 -17.06 30.48
CA LYS A 173 -0.31 -17.24 31.40
C LYS A 173 0.22 -17.98 32.61
N SER A 174 0.19 -17.33 33.74
CA SER A 174 0.44 -17.93 35.05
C SER A 174 -0.75 -18.85 35.42
N GLU A 175 -1.17 -19.70 34.48
CA GLU A 175 -2.23 -20.68 34.69
C GLU A 175 -1.58 -22.04 34.89
N PHE A 176 -1.80 -22.64 36.07
CA PHE A 176 -1.49 -24.06 36.28
C PHE A 176 -2.76 -24.87 36.13
N GLN A 177 -2.69 -25.88 35.29
CA GLN A 177 -3.79 -26.78 35.03
C GLN A 177 -3.72 -27.99 35.97
N VAL A 178 -4.73 -28.12 36.82
CA VAL A 178 -4.87 -29.30 37.67
C VAL A 178 -5.75 -30.31 36.91
N VAL A 179 -5.16 -31.40 36.46
CA VAL A 179 -5.89 -32.53 35.88
C VAL A 179 -6.22 -33.51 36.97
N LEU A 180 -7.50 -33.66 37.33
CA LEU A 180 -7.99 -34.71 38.21
C LEU A 180 -8.40 -35.90 37.35
N ASP A 181 -7.55 -36.93 37.32
CA ASP A 181 -7.94 -38.23 36.79
C ASP A 181 -8.76 -38.95 37.85
N MET A 182 -10.03 -39.21 37.56
CA MET A 182 -10.88 -40.07 38.40
C MET A 182 -10.86 -41.49 37.85
N PRO A 183 -10.73 -42.50 38.72
CA PRO A 183 -10.77 -43.90 38.33
C PRO A 183 -12.15 -44.33 37.79
#